data_4e8e00ef3254c9d8862d60de795876cc
#
_entry.id   4e8e00ef3254c9d8862d60de795876cc
#
_cell.length_a   1.000
_cell.length_b   1.000
_cell.length_c   1.000
_cell.angle_alpha   90.00
_cell.angle_beta   90.00
_cell.angle_gamma   90.00
#
_symmetry.space_group_name_H-M   'P 1'
#
loop_
_entity.id
_entity.type
_entity.pdbx_description
1 polymer ?
#
loop_
_entity_poly.entity_id
_entity_poly.type
_entity_poly.pdbx_seq_one_letter_code
_entity_poly.pdbx_strand_id
1 'polypeptide(L)'
;ANDVYLDTEKQQIIIITGPNMAGKSALLRQTALITLMAQIGCFVPAESAHIGLVDKIFTRVGASDNISVGESTFMVEMNEAADILNNISSRSLVLFDELGRGTSTYDGISIAWAIVEYIHENKKGRARTLFATHYHELNEMEKLYPRVKNYNVSVREVDQKVIFLRKLERGGSEHSFGIHVAK
;
A
#
# COMPACT_ATOMS: atom_id res chain seq x y z
N ALA A 1 9.33 -13.43 8.60
CA ALA A 1 9.76 -12.04 8.45
C ALA A 1 9.64 -11.62 6.98
N ASN A 2 9.44 -10.34 6.73
CA ASN A 2 9.42 -9.73 5.39
C ASN A 2 10.31 -8.51 5.40
N ASP A 3 11.12 -8.37 4.38
CA ASP A 3 11.96 -7.20 4.20
C ASP A 3 11.21 -6.15 3.36
N VAL A 4 11.32 -4.88 3.77
CA VAL A 4 10.75 -3.75 3.03
C VAL A 4 11.86 -2.77 2.74
N TYR A 5 12.03 -2.44 1.46
CA TYR A 5 13.00 -1.44 1.02
C TYR A 5 12.29 -0.34 0.25
N LEU A 6 12.52 0.91 0.63
CA LEU A 6 12.01 2.09 -0.05
C LEU A 6 13.10 3.16 -0.10
N ASP A 7 13.27 3.78 -1.25
CA ASP A 7 14.13 4.94 -1.44
C ASP A 7 13.44 6.01 -2.30
N THR A 8 14.11 7.09 -2.63
CA THR A 8 13.55 8.17 -3.46
C THR A 8 14.03 8.13 -4.91
N GLU A 9 14.90 7.17 -5.27
CA GLU A 9 15.58 7.16 -6.58
C GLU A 9 15.17 5.98 -7.46
N LYS A 10 15.02 4.79 -6.86
CA LYS A 10 14.78 3.55 -7.62
C LYS A 10 13.49 2.84 -7.23
N GLN A 11 13.10 2.89 -5.95
CA GLN A 11 11.94 2.19 -5.41
C GLN A 11 11.18 3.09 -4.43
N GLN A 12 10.57 4.13 -4.99
CA GLN A 12 9.81 5.12 -4.22
C GLN A 12 8.44 4.58 -3.81
N ILE A 13 7.80 3.87 -4.72
CA ILE A 13 6.44 3.35 -4.54
C ILE A 13 6.46 1.85 -4.74
N ILE A 14 5.95 1.12 -3.77
CA ILE A 14 5.68 -0.32 -3.89
C ILE A 14 4.18 -0.52 -4.02
N ILE A 15 3.73 -1.07 -5.14
CA ILE A 15 2.38 -1.58 -5.31
C ILE A 15 2.36 -3.02 -4.84
N ILE A 16 1.49 -3.33 -3.88
CA ILE A 16 1.39 -4.66 -3.27
C ILE A 16 0.05 -5.27 -3.65
N THR A 17 0.09 -6.28 -4.51
CA THR A 17 -1.10 -7.05 -4.91
C THR A 17 -1.19 -8.37 -4.13
N GLY A 18 -2.31 -9.03 -4.26
CA GLY A 18 -2.56 -10.32 -3.61
C GLY A 18 -3.96 -10.43 -3.02
N PRO A 19 -4.39 -11.65 -2.66
CA PRO A 19 -5.73 -11.89 -2.17
C PRO A 19 -5.97 -11.24 -0.81
N ASN A 20 -7.25 -11.10 -0.46
CA ASN A 20 -7.63 -10.71 0.89
C ASN A 20 -7.11 -11.73 1.90
N MET A 21 -6.89 -11.32 3.14
CA MET A 21 -6.32 -12.14 4.22
C MET A 21 -4.86 -12.58 4.01
N ALA A 22 -4.22 -12.24 2.88
CA ALA A 22 -2.81 -12.59 2.64
C ALA A 22 -1.83 -11.84 3.56
N GLY A 23 -2.26 -10.74 4.19
CA GLY A 23 -1.44 -9.98 5.13
C GLY A 23 -0.93 -8.64 4.61
N LYS A 24 -1.49 -8.11 3.51
CA LYS A 24 -1.14 -6.79 2.95
C LYS A 24 -1.22 -5.68 4.02
N SER A 25 -2.39 -5.53 4.64
CA SER A 25 -2.63 -4.52 5.67
C SER A 25 -1.71 -4.67 6.90
N ALA A 26 -1.39 -5.92 7.27
CA ALA A 26 -0.47 -6.19 8.37
C ALA A 26 0.95 -5.71 8.04
N LEU A 27 1.40 -5.90 6.80
CA LEU A 27 2.70 -5.42 6.34
C LEU A 27 2.78 -3.89 6.36
N LEU A 28 1.73 -3.20 5.91
CA LEU A 28 1.66 -1.74 5.95
C LEU A 28 1.77 -1.23 7.39
N ARG A 29 0.95 -1.77 8.28
CA ARG A 29 0.96 -1.39 9.72
C ARG A 29 2.29 -1.68 10.38
N GLN A 30 2.90 -2.84 10.09
CA GLN A 30 4.24 -3.20 10.58
C GLN A 30 5.27 -2.15 10.15
N THR A 31 5.27 -1.75 8.88
CA THR A 31 6.21 -0.76 8.36
C THR A 31 6.03 0.60 9.03
N ALA A 32 4.77 1.04 9.23
CA ALA A 32 4.47 2.29 9.93
C ALA A 32 4.97 2.26 11.38
N LEU A 33 4.66 1.19 12.12
CA LEU A 33 5.02 1.05 13.53
C LEU A 33 6.54 0.97 13.73
N ILE A 34 7.24 0.19 12.92
CA ILE A 34 8.72 0.10 12.97
C ILE A 34 9.34 1.48 12.68
N THR A 35 8.84 2.18 11.67
CA THR A 35 9.31 3.53 11.34
C THR A 35 9.07 4.49 12.50
N LEU A 36 7.86 4.51 13.08
CA LEU A 36 7.53 5.36 14.21
C LEU A 36 8.42 5.07 15.43
N MET A 37 8.57 3.79 15.78
CA MET A 37 9.43 3.36 16.89
C MET A 37 10.88 3.84 16.70
N ALA A 38 11.41 3.70 15.49
CA ALA A 38 12.76 4.16 15.18
C ALA A 38 12.90 5.68 15.30
N GLN A 39 11.90 6.46 14.82
CA GLN A 39 11.93 7.93 14.91
C GLN A 39 11.90 8.46 16.36
N ILE A 40 11.30 7.73 17.29
CA ILE A 40 11.28 8.10 18.72
C ILE A 40 12.42 7.45 19.52
N GLY A 41 13.39 6.79 18.85
CA GLY A 41 14.57 6.20 19.47
C GLY A 41 14.37 4.86 20.15
N CYS A 42 13.29 4.15 19.85
CA CYS A 42 13.04 2.80 20.37
C CYS A 42 13.79 1.72 19.57
N PHE A 43 14.11 0.61 20.23
CA PHE A 43 14.45 -0.61 19.53
C PHE A 43 13.27 -1.11 18.69
N VAL A 44 13.58 -1.64 17.52
CA VAL A 44 12.57 -2.14 16.57
C VAL A 44 12.61 -3.67 16.47
N PRO A 45 11.47 -4.32 16.23
CA PRO A 45 11.39 -5.78 16.07
C PRO A 45 11.86 -6.22 14.66
N ALA A 46 13.14 -6.02 14.37
CA ALA A 46 13.78 -6.38 13.11
C ALA A 46 15.21 -6.87 13.36
N GLU A 47 15.72 -7.73 12.49
CA GLU A 47 17.13 -8.15 12.54
C GLU A 47 18.06 -6.99 12.23
N SER A 48 17.65 -6.13 11.28
CA SER A 48 18.33 -4.87 10.96
C SER A 48 17.31 -3.84 10.47
N ALA A 49 17.59 -2.57 10.71
CA ALA A 49 16.79 -1.46 10.20
C ALA A 49 17.68 -0.26 9.87
N HIS A 50 17.54 0.25 8.65
CA HIS A 50 18.17 1.50 8.23
C HIS A 50 17.07 2.46 7.79
N ILE A 51 16.73 3.42 8.65
CA ILE A 51 15.58 4.30 8.47
C ILE A 51 16.06 5.75 8.48
N GLY A 52 15.86 6.44 7.37
CA GLY A 52 16.11 7.88 7.29
C GLY A 52 15.10 8.68 8.10
N LEU A 53 15.34 9.97 8.22
CA LEU A 53 14.40 10.86 8.91
C LEU A 53 13.07 10.92 8.17
N VAL A 54 11.99 10.63 8.89
CA VAL A 54 10.60 10.70 8.42
C VAL A 54 9.90 11.82 9.18
N ASP A 55 9.33 12.76 8.46
CA ASP A 55 8.64 13.91 9.06
C ASP A 55 7.16 13.65 9.30
N LYS A 56 6.55 12.78 8.49
CA LYS A 56 5.14 12.41 8.60
C LYS A 56 4.93 10.97 8.17
N ILE A 57 4.06 10.28 8.87
CA ILE A 57 3.56 8.95 8.50
C ILE A 57 2.07 9.10 8.24
N PHE A 58 1.67 8.98 6.99
CA PHE A 58 0.28 9.00 6.58
C PHE A 58 -0.23 7.59 6.36
N THR A 59 -1.37 7.29 6.95
CA THR A 59 -2.00 5.98 6.80
C THR A 59 -3.45 6.14 6.39
N ARG A 60 -3.84 5.48 5.31
CA ARG A 60 -5.23 5.20 4.98
C ARG A 60 -5.38 3.68 4.94
N VAL A 61 -5.63 3.09 6.09
CA VAL A 61 -5.69 1.63 6.29
C VAL A 61 -7.00 1.27 6.97
N GLY A 62 -7.84 0.52 6.26
CA GLY A 62 -9.15 0.08 6.72
C GLY A 62 -10.27 1.10 6.47
N ALA A 63 -11.49 0.63 6.38
CA ALA A 63 -12.67 1.49 6.39
C ALA A 63 -12.94 1.92 7.83
N SER A 64 -12.91 3.21 8.12
CA SER A 64 -13.56 3.72 9.33
C SER A 64 -15.05 3.81 8.99
N ASP A 65 -15.82 2.79 9.36
CA ASP A 65 -17.28 2.83 9.30
C ASP A 65 -17.81 3.83 10.34
N ASN A 66 -17.53 5.11 10.12
CA ASN A 66 -18.11 6.17 10.93
C ASN A 66 -19.51 6.49 10.37
N ILE A 67 -20.42 5.53 10.54
CA ILE A 67 -21.85 5.60 10.11
C ILE A 67 -22.58 6.75 10.82
N SER A 68 -21.98 7.37 11.84
CA SER A 68 -22.63 8.35 12.71
C SER A 68 -22.83 9.75 12.07
N VAL A 69 -22.23 10.06 10.91
CA VAL A 69 -22.27 11.38 10.32
C VAL A 69 -23.02 11.44 8.98
N GLY A 70 -23.52 10.30 8.46
CA GLY A 70 -24.28 10.27 7.19
C GLY A 70 -23.45 10.55 5.94
N GLU A 71 -22.12 10.64 6.05
CA GLU A 71 -21.24 10.77 4.89
C GLU A 71 -21.01 9.40 4.25
N SER A 72 -20.95 9.39 2.92
CA SER A 72 -20.54 8.19 2.18
C SER A 72 -19.11 7.79 2.58
N THR A 73 -18.89 6.51 2.89
CA THR A 73 -17.56 5.97 3.17
C THR A 73 -16.54 6.30 2.09
N PHE A 74 -16.99 6.37 0.83
CA PHE A 74 -16.18 6.81 -0.30
C PHE A 74 -15.78 8.28 -0.22
N MET A 75 -16.69 9.18 0.21
CA MET A 75 -16.35 10.60 0.37
C MET A 75 -15.31 10.81 1.46
N VAL A 76 -15.44 10.13 2.59
CA VAL A 76 -14.45 10.16 3.67
C VAL A 76 -13.09 9.68 3.16
N GLU A 77 -13.06 8.57 2.42
CA GLU A 77 -11.85 8.04 1.81
C GLU A 77 -11.18 9.05 0.88
N MET A 78 -11.94 9.74 0.04
CA MET A 78 -11.41 10.74 -0.88
C MET A 78 -10.90 12.00 -0.16
N ASN A 79 -11.59 12.44 0.89
CA ASN A 79 -11.14 13.56 1.71
C ASN A 79 -9.82 13.23 2.43
N GLU A 80 -9.70 12.05 3.01
CA GLU A 80 -8.46 11.59 3.65
C GLU A 80 -7.31 11.48 2.64
N ALA A 81 -7.58 10.93 1.45
CA ALA A 81 -6.58 10.86 0.39
C ALA A 81 -6.14 12.26 -0.07
N ALA A 82 -7.08 13.19 -0.25
CA ALA A 82 -6.78 14.57 -0.62
C ALA A 82 -5.94 15.28 0.45
N ASP A 83 -6.25 15.09 1.73
CA ASP A 83 -5.46 15.65 2.83
C ASP A 83 -4.03 15.12 2.82
N ILE A 84 -3.85 13.82 2.62
CA ILE A 84 -2.53 13.20 2.48
C ILE A 84 -1.77 13.85 1.31
N LEU A 85 -2.36 13.88 0.11
CA LEU A 85 -1.70 14.39 -1.10
C LEU A 85 -1.31 15.86 -1.00
N ASN A 86 -2.09 16.67 -0.29
CA ASN A 86 -1.80 18.08 -0.06
C ASN A 86 -0.67 18.31 0.97
N ASN A 87 -0.39 17.33 1.82
CA ASN A 87 0.54 17.46 2.95
C ASN A 87 1.81 16.59 2.85
N ILE A 88 1.98 15.81 1.78
CA ILE A 88 3.18 15.00 1.58
C ILE A 88 4.44 15.85 1.37
N SER A 89 5.56 15.31 1.83
CA SER A 89 6.91 15.84 1.60
C SER A 89 7.85 14.74 1.06
N SER A 90 9.07 15.10 0.73
CA SER A 90 10.11 14.14 0.31
C SER A 90 10.53 13.17 1.44
N ARG A 91 10.18 13.48 2.69
CA ARG A 91 10.49 12.64 3.86
C ARG A 91 9.26 11.92 4.42
N SER A 92 8.10 12.09 3.80
CA SER A 92 6.89 11.39 4.23
C SER A 92 6.92 9.91 3.87
N LEU A 93 6.34 9.09 4.75
CA LEU A 93 5.95 7.70 4.49
C LEU A 93 4.44 7.65 4.34
N VAL A 94 3.97 7.12 3.21
CA VAL A 94 2.54 7.03 2.88
C VAL A 94 2.11 5.58 2.72
N LEU A 95 0.99 5.22 3.33
CA LEU A 95 0.47 3.87 3.37
C LEU A 95 -1.01 3.89 2.96
N PHE A 96 -1.30 3.39 1.77
CA PHE A 96 -2.66 3.21 1.26
C PHE A 96 -3.05 1.74 1.24
N ASP A 97 -4.20 1.42 1.81
CA ASP A 97 -4.74 0.06 1.83
C ASP A 97 -6.11 0.04 1.15
N GLU A 98 -6.15 -0.59 -0.03
CA GLU A 98 -7.35 -0.86 -0.80
C GLU A 98 -8.22 0.37 -1.13
N LEU A 99 -7.57 1.46 -1.47
CA LEU A 99 -8.22 2.73 -1.84
C LEU A 99 -9.04 2.55 -3.13
N GLY A 100 -10.23 3.19 -3.16
CA GLY A 100 -11.15 3.17 -4.30
C GLY A 100 -12.22 2.07 -4.25
N ARG A 101 -12.36 1.34 -3.14
CA ARG A 101 -13.38 0.28 -3.00
C ARG A 101 -14.82 0.78 -2.91
N GLY A 102 -15.00 2.03 -2.52
CA GLY A 102 -16.33 2.63 -2.28
C GLY A 102 -17.07 3.07 -3.54
N THR A 103 -16.55 2.82 -4.73
CA THR A 103 -17.11 3.24 -6.02
C THR A 103 -17.09 2.11 -7.05
N SER A 104 -17.44 2.42 -8.31
CA SER A 104 -17.34 1.43 -9.40
C SER A 104 -15.90 0.97 -9.59
N THR A 105 -15.70 -0.25 -10.08
CA THR A 105 -14.34 -0.82 -10.28
C THR A 105 -13.49 0.08 -11.19
N TYR A 106 -14.05 0.58 -12.28
CA TYR A 106 -13.31 1.44 -13.22
C TYR A 106 -12.91 2.78 -12.61
N ASP A 107 -13.82 3.40 -11.84
CA ASP A 107 -13.51 4.64 -11.13
C ASP A 107 -12.46 4.40 -10.05
N GLY A 108 -12.58 3.30 -9.30
CA GLY A 108 -11.61 2.93 -8.27
C GLY A 108 -10.21 2.72 -8.84
N ILE A 109 -10.08 1.99 -9.95
CA ILE A 109 -8.80 1.82 -10.66
C ILE A 109 -8.25 3.16 -11.12
N SER A 110 -9.09 4.00 -11.74
CA SER A 110 -8.67 5.31 -12.27
C SER A 110 -8.17 6.24 -11.16
N ILE A 111 -8.85 6.27 -10.02
CA ILE A 111 -8.45 7.07 -8.85
C ILE A 111 -7.14 6.53 -8.26
N ALA A 112 -7.03 5.22 -8.06
CA ALA A 112 -5.81 4.61 -7.53
C ALA A 112 -4.60 4.87 -8.43
N TRP A 113 -4.79 4.76 -9.75
CA TRP A 113 -3.78 5.07 -10.75
C TRP A 113 -3.33 6.54 -10.66
N ALA A 114 -4.28 7.48 -10.69
CA ALA A 114 -4.00 8.90 -10.63
C ALA A 114 -3.25 9.31 -9.35
N ILE A 115 -3.57 8.69 -8.22
CA ILE A 115 -2.90 8.95 -6.95
C ILE A 115 -1.45 8.46 -6.97
N VAL A 116 -1.20 7.26 -7.47
CA VAL A 116 0.17 6.71 -7.58
C VAL A 116 1.00 7.57 -8.54
N GLU A 117 0.43 7.93 -9.70
CA GLU A 117 1.06 8.82 -10.67
C GLU A 117 1.39 10.19 -10.06
N TYR A 118 0.42 10.82 -9.37
CA TYR A 118 0.63 12.09 -8.71
C TYR A 118 1.80 12.05 -7.70
N ILE A 119 1.86 11.02 -6.86
CA ILE A 119 2.95 10.86 -5.88
C ILE A 119 4.30 10.65 -6.59
N HIS A 120 4.31 9.88 -7.69
CA HIS A 120 5.53 9.63 -8.46
C HIS A 120 6.03 10.91 -9.14
N GLU A 121 5.15 11.70 -9.77
CA GLU A 121 5.50 12.89 -10.53
C GLU A 121 5.64 14.16 -9.69
N ASN A 122 5.25 14.14 -8.42
CA ASN A 122 5.29 15.28 -7.54
C ASN A 122 6.73 15.78 -7.32
N LYS A 123 7.04 16.93 -7.91
CA LYS A 123 8.38 17.55 -7.83
C LYS A 123 8.72 18.08 -6.43
N LYS A 124 7.72 18.37 -5.60
CA LYS A 124 7.91 18.91 -4.24
C LYS A 124 8.26 17.83 -3.22
N GLY A 125 7.97 16.58 -3.51
CA GLY A 125 8.24 15.51 -2.57
C GLY A 125 8.04 14.12 -3.17
N ARG A 126 9.10 13.34 -3.22
CA ARG A 126 9.07 11.92 -3.59
C ARG A 126 8.76 11.09 -2.34
N ALA A 127 7.53 11.19 -1.83
CA ALA A 127 7.11 10.45 -0.66
C ALA A 127 7.26 8.94 -0.88
N ARG A 128 7.86 8.24 0.08
CA ARG A 128 7.97 6.78 0.07
C ARG A 128 6.60 6.20 0.33
N THR A 129 6.15 5.30 -0.53
CA THR A 129 4.76 4.84 -0.52
C THR A 129 4.64 3.33 -0.60
N LEU A 130 3.82 2.74 0.27
CA LEU A 130 3.29 1.40 0.11
C LEU A 130 1.81 1.50 -0.27
N PHE A 131 1.45 0.92 -1.39
CA PHE A 131 0.10 0.94 -1.94
C PHE A 131 -0.42 -0.49 -2.07
N ALA A 132 -1.17 -0.95 -1.09
CA ALA A 132 -1.82 -2.26 -1.16
C ALA A 132 -3.14 -2.16 -1.92
N THR A 133 -3.36 -3.06 -2.85
CA THR A 133 -4.54 -3.06 -3.70
C THR A 133 -4.93 -4.46 -4.18
N HIS A 134 -6.17 -4.61 -4.59
CA HIS A 134 -6.66 -5.76 -5.33
C HIS A 134 -6.76 -5.48 -6.85
N TYR A 135 -6.48 -4.26 -7.28
CA TYR A 135 -6.47 -3.89 -8.69
C TYR A 135 -5.19 -4.36 -9.37
N HIS A 136 -5.27 -5.44 -10.13
CA HIS A 136 -4.12 -6.01 -10.83
C HIS A 136 -3.65 -5.12 -11.99
N GLU A 137 -4.53 -4.27 -12.49
CA GLU A 137 -4.24 -3.29 -13.54
C GLU A 137 -3.10 -2.33 -13.14
N LEU A 138 -2.96 -2.03 -11.85
CA LEU A 138 -1.88 -1.19 -11.35
C LEU A 138 -0.49 -1.83 -11.54
N ASN A 139 -0.40 -3.13 -11.82
CA ASN A 139 0.87 -3.77 -12.15
C ASN A 139 1.54 -3.18 -13.40
N GLU A 140 0.75 -2.62 -14.32
CA GLU A 140 1.30 -1.98 -15.52
C GLU A 140 2.08 -0.69 -15.21
N MET A 141 1.83 -0.08 -14.06
CA MET A 141 2.51 1.17 -13.67
C MET A 141 4.03 1.02 -13.53
N GLU A 142 4.52 -0.15 -13.19
CA GLU A 142 5.97 -0.39 -13.13
C GLU A 142 6.67 -0.23 -14.48
N LYS A 143 5.97 -0.51 -15.57
CA LYS A 143 6.50 -0.34 -16.94
C LYS A 143 6.55 1.12 -17.35
N LEU A 144 5.67 1.94 -16.80
CA LEU A 144 5.52 3.36 -17.16
C LEU A 144 6.30 4.29 -16.23
N TYR A 145 6.43 3.92 -14.96
CA TYR A 145 7.01 4.77 -13.92
C TYR A 145 8.24 4.10 -13.29
N PRO A 146 9.46 4.60 -13.53
CA PRO A 146 10.71 3.91 -13.19
C PRO A 146 10.91 3.67 -11.69
N ARG A 147 10.29 4.50 -10.82
CA ARG A 147 10.39 4.37 -9.35
C ARG A 147 9.22 3.61 -8.72
N VAL A 148 8.31 3.09 -9.52
CA VAL A 148 7.24 2.19 -9.08
C VAL A 148 7.72 0.75 -9.22
N LYS A 149 7.47 -0.08 -8.19
CA LYS A 149 7.82 -1.50 -8.18
C LYS A 149 6.65 -2.35 -7.71
N ASN A 150 6.42 -3.45 -8.40
CA ASN A 150 5.36 -4.40 -8.06
C ASN A 150 5.88 -5.49 -7.13
N TYR A 151 5.08 -5.76 -6.12
CA TYR A 151 5.24 -6.87 -5.20
C TYR A 151 3.90 -7.57 -5.01
N ASN A 152 3.95 -8.79 -4.56
CA ASN A 152 2.77 -9.53 -4.14
C ASN A 152 3.00 -10.21 -2.81
N VAL A 153 1.90 -10.49 -2.10
CA VAL A 153 1.96 -11.38 -0.93
C VAL A 153 1.63 -12.77 -1.39
N SER A 154 2.63 -13.65 -1.32
CA SER A 154 2.56 -14.96 -1.95
C SER A 154 1.58 -15.91 -1.27
N VAL A 155 0.92 -16.68 -2.10
CA VAL A 155 0.04 -17.80 -1.73
C VAL A 155 0.46 -19.04 -2.51
N ARG A 156 0.21 -20.21 -1.94
CA ARG A 156 0.44 -21.49 -2.62
C ARG A 156 -0.85 -22.26 -2.65
N GLU A 157 -1.19 -22.79 -3.81
CA GLU A 157 -2.26 -23.75 -3.96
C GLU A 157 -1.72 -25.17 -3.82
N VAL A 158 -2.30 -25.93 -2.88
CA VAL A 158 -1.99 -27.34 -2.65
C VAL A 158 -3.32 -28.07 -2.46
N ASP A 159 -3.57 -29.07 -3.29
CA ASP A 159 -4.79 -29.90 -3.23
C ASP A 159 -6.09 -29.07 -3.18
N GLN A 160 -6.22 -28.07 -4.05
CA GLN A 160 -7.33 -27.12 -4.12
C GLN A 160 -7.53 -26.25 -2.85
N LYS A 161 -6.54 -26.23 -1.96
CA LYS A 161 -6.51 -25.31 -0.80
C LYS A 161 -5.51 -24.20 -1.01
N VAL A 162 -5.91 -22.98 -0.69
CA VAL A 162 -5.04 -21.82 -0.73
C VAL A 162 -4.30 -21.69 0.61
N ILE A 163 -2.98 -21.79 0.57
CA ILE A 163 -2.12 -21.60 1.73
C ILE A 163 -1.49 -20.21 1.62
N PHE A 164 -1.79 -19.35 2.60
CA PHE A 164 -1.20 -18.01 2.69
C PHE A 164 0.20 -18.09 3.25
N LEU A 165 1.21 -17.91 2.41
CA LEU A 165 2.62 -17.91 2.83
C LEU A 165 3.01 -16.63 3.56
N ARG A 166 2.27 -15.56 3.33
CA ARG A 166 2.48 -14.22 3.93
C ARG A 166 3.89 -13.69 3.68
N LYS A 167 4.46 -14.03 2.53
CA LYS A 167 5.77 -13.56 2.08
C LYS A 167 5.60 -12.49 1.02
N LEU A 168 6.32 -11.40 1.20
CA LEU A 168 6.41 -10.34 0.21
C LEU A 168 7.42 -10.75 -0.85
N GLU A 169 6.95 -10.87 -2.09
CA GLU A 169 7.77 -11.30 -3.22
C GLU A 169 7.71 -10.27 -4.34
N ARG A 170 8.80 -10.14 -5.08
CA ARG A 170 8.90 -9.22 -6.22
C ARG A 170 8.01 -9.70 -7.37
N GLY A 171 7.31 -8.76 -8.02
CA GLY A 171 6.37 -9.01 -9.11
C GLY A 171 4.93 -8.88 -8.68
N GLY A 172 4.04 -8.57 -9.63
CA GLY A 172 2.60 -8.49 -9.40
C GLY A 172 1.94 -9.87 -9.35
N SER A 173 0.83 -9.99 -8.62
CA SER A 173 -0.04 -11.16 -8.71
C SER A 173 -0.99 -10.97 -9.90
N GLU A 174 -1.08 -11.97 -10.76
CA GLU A 174 -2.01 -11.98 -11.91
C GLU A 174 -3.36 -12.62 -11.58
N HIS A 175 -3.49 -13.30 -10.43
CA HIS A 175 -4.67 -14.04 -10.05
C HIS A 175 -5.33 -13.51 -8.76
N SER A 176 -6.63 -13.28 -8.83
CA SER A 176 -7.46 -13.10 -7.65
C SER A 176 -7.97 -14.46 -7.16
N PHE A 177 -7.57 -14.88 -5.97
CA PHE A 177 -8.00 -16.15 -5.38
C PHE A 177 -9.40 -16.06 -4.69
N GLY A 178 -10.19 -15.02 -5.00
CA GLY A 178 -11.48 -14.77 -4.33
C GLY A 178 -12.44 -15.94 -4.41
N ILE A 179 -12.53 -16.62 -5.55
CA ILE A 179 -13.40 -17.79 -5.74
C ILE A 179 -12.93 -19.00 -4.91
N HIS A 180 -11.61 -19.16 -4.72
CA HIS A 180 -11.05 -20.24 -3.91
C HIS A 180 -11.22 -20.02 -2.40
N VAL A 181 -11.31 -18.75 -1.97
CA VAL A 181 -11.54 -18.38 -0.56
C VAL A 181 -13.04 -18.49 -0.20
N ALA A 182 -13.92 -18.41 -1.20
CA ALA A 182 -15.38 -18.48 -1.01
C ALA A 182 -15.94 -19.92 -0.98
N LYS A 183 -15.14 -20.93 -1.26
CA LYS A 183 -15.46 -22.36 -1.15
C LYS A 183 -15.06 -22.90 0.22
#